data_68502d5f5455adef708c2fd0871f7df6
#
_entry.id   68502d5f5455adef708c2fd0871f7df6
#
_cell.length_a   1.000
_cell.length_b   1.000
_cell.length_c   1.000
_cell.angle_alpha   90.00
_cell.angle_beta   90.00
_cell.angle_gamma   90.00
#
_symmetry.space_group_name_H-M   'P 1'
#
loop_
_entity.id
_entity.type
_entity.pdbx_description
1 polymer ?
#
loop_
_entity_poly.entity_id
_entity_poly.type
_entity_poly.pdbx_seq_one_letter_code
_entity_poly.pdbx_strand_id
1 'polypeptide(L)'
;MRVHDLKILNDFADSVVAGDKTFEIRENDRGFQKGDFIKFQAIDKMGINNYSHLINNKLYEITFVLSGWGLKNGVVALAIKEKVD
;
A
#
# COMPACT_ATOMS: atom_id res chain seq x y z
N MET A 1 -12.28 -6.66 -9.61
CA MET A 1 -11.04 -6.00 -9.14
C MET A 1 -11.35 -4.57 -8.74
N ARG A 2 -10.78 -4.11 -7.65
CA ARG A 2 -11.04 -2.78 -7.11
C ARG A 2 -9.75 -1.98 -7.01
N VAL A 3 -9.88 -0.66 -6.99
CA VAL A 3 -8.76 0.25 -6.69
C VAL A 3 -9.02 0.84 -5.30
N HIS A 4 -8.05 0.66 -4.41
CA HIS A 4 -8.11 1.20 -3.05
C HIS A 4 -7.24 2.44 -2.95
N ASP A 5 -7.83 3.54 -2.48
CA ASP A 5 -7.07 4.76 -2.18
C ASP A 5 -6.60 4.69 -0.74
N LEU A 6 -5.28 4.65 -0.53
CA LEU A 6 -4.68 4.48 0.79
C LEU A 6 -3.67 5.60 1.06
N LYS A 7 -3.64 6.06 2.30
CA LYS A 7 -2.60 6.99 2.74
C LYS A 7 -1.37 6.21 3.19
N ILE A 8 -0.19 6.76 2.93
CA ILE A 8 1.08 6.16 3.32
C ILE A 8 2.02 7.25 3.82
N LEU A 9 2.74 6.97 4.91
CA LEU A 9 3.74 7.90 5.42
C LEU A 9 4.86 8.11 4.40
N ASN A 10 5.38 9.33 4.30
CA ASN A 10 6.44 9.68 3.35
C ASN A 10 7.62 8.72 3.40
N ASP A 11 8.09 8.35 4.60
CA ASP A 11 9.25 7.46 4.74
C ASP A 11 8.97 6.07 4.17
N PHE A 12 7.78 5.53 4.40
CA PHE A 12 7.38 4.25 3.81
C PHE A 12 7.20 4.38 2.30
N ALA A 13 6.64 5.50 1.85
CA ALA A 13 6.47 5.77 0.41
C ALA A 13 7.82 5.79 -0.31
N ASP A 14 8.83 6.42 0.29
CA ASP A 14 10.20 6.43 -0.25
C ASP A 14 10.73 5.01 -0.43
N SER A 15 10.52 4.16 0.57
CA SER A 15 10.99 2.77 0.54
C SER A 15 10.23 1.93 -0.50
N VAL A 16 8.94 2.18 -0.68
CA VAL A 16 8.15 1.50 -1.71
C VAL A 16 8.62 1.90 -3.10
N VAL A 17 8.80 3.19 -3.34
CA VAL A 17 9.27 3.70 -4.65
C VAL A 17 10.67 3.17 -4.97
N ALA A 18 11.53 3.07 -3.97
CA ALA A 18 12.90 2.55 -4.14
C ALA A 18 12.91 1.03 -4.41
N GLY A 19 11.82 0.32 -4.18
CA GLY A 19 11.76 -1.13 -4.33
C GLY A 19 12.23 -1.89 -3.10
N ASP A 20 12.54 -1.20 -2.01
CA ASP A 20 13.02 -1.83 -0.77
C ASP A 20 11.88 -2.39 0.08
N LYS A 21 10.72 -1.76 0.01
CA LYS A 21 9.52 -2.21 0.72
C LYS A 21 8.50 -2.67 -0.29
N THR A 22 8.25 -3.98 -0.33
CA THR A 22 7.39 -4.62 -1.34
C THR A 22 6.10 -5.15 -0.74
N PHE A 23 5.71 -4.61 0.40
CA PHE A 23 4.53 -5.05 1.14
C PHE A 23 3.88 -3.88 1.84
N GLU A 24 2.62 -4.07 2.25
CA GLU A 24 1.86 -3.12 3.03
C GLU A 24 1.12 -3.87 4.12
N ILE A 25 1.15 -3.36 5.35
CA ILE A 25 0.43 -3.95 6.49
C ILE A 25 -0.77 -3.07 6.79
N ARG A 26 -1.95 -3.66 6.78
CA ARG A 26 -3.21 -2.92 6.97
C ARG A 26 -4.21 -3.72 7.78
N GLU A 27 -5.10 -3.03 8.47
CA GLU A 27 -6.35 -3.64 8.91
C GLU A 27 -7.18 -3.96 7.67
N ASN A 28 -7.78 -5.14 7.64
CA ASN A 28 -8.54 -5.59 6.47
C ASN A 28 -9.98 -5.07 6.52
N ASP A 29 -10.11 -3.75 6.63
CA ASP A 29 -11.40 -3.06 6.69
C ASP A 29 -12.03 -2.85 5.32
N ARG A 30 -11.31 -3.16 4.25
CA ARG A 30 -11.77 -2.94 2.87
C ARG A 30 -11.93 -4.23 2.08
N GLY A 31 -11.69 -5.38 2.69
CA GLY A 31 -11.77 -6.66 2.00
C GLY A 31 -10.75 -6.77 0.87
N PHE A 32 -9.48 -6.48 1.17
CA PHE A 32 -8.41 -6.55 0.16
C PHE A 32 -8.34 -7.92 -0.46
N GLN A 33 -8.19 -7.98 -1.78
CA GLN A 33 -8.13 -9.21 -2.56
C GLN A 33 -6.92 -9.19 -3.48
N LYS A 34 -6.32 -10.37 -3.70
CA LYS A 34 -5.32 -10.53 -4.76
C LYS A 34 -5.93 -10.08 -6.09
N GLY A 35 -5.18 -9.27 -6.84
CA GLY A 35 -5.62 -8.71 -8.10
C GLY A 35 -6.23 -7.32 -7.99
N ASP A 36 -6.52 -6.86 -6.76
CA ASP A 36 -6.92 -5.47 -6.55
C ASP A 36 -5.71 -4.55 -6.74
N PHE A 37 -6.00 -3.25 -6.91
CA PHE A 37 -4.97 -2.24 -7.09
C PHE A 37 -5.00 -1.25 -5.92
N ILE A 38 -3.86 -0.59 -5.70
CA ILE A 38 -3.71 0.45 -4.68
C ILE A 38 -3.15 1.71 -5.34
N LYS A 39 -3.79 2.85 -5.05
CA LYS A 39 -3.23 4.18 -5.28
C LYS A 39 -2.91 4.79 -3.92
N PHE A 40 -1.64 5.16 -3.74
CA PHE A 40 -1.21 5.77 -2.49
C PHE A 40 -1.24 7.29 -2.56
N GLN A 41 -1.58 7.91 -1.45
CA GLN A 41 -1.36 9.34 -1.21
C GLN A 41 -0.35 9.45 -0.07
N ALA A 42 0.83 9.99 -0.37
CA ALA A 42 1.85 10.19 0.66
C ALA A 42 1.41 11.29 1.63
N ILE A 43 1.67 11.07 2.92
CA ILE A 43 1.36 12.01 3.99
C ILE A 43 2.56 12.14 4.92
N ASP A 44 2.65 13.27 5.65
CA ASP A 44 3.63 13.41 6.72
C ASP A 44 3.07 12.83 8.04
N LYS A 45 3.87 12.92 9.11
CA LYS A 45 3.49 12.36 10.42
C LYS A 45 2.28 13.06 11.04
N MET A 46 1.95 14.27 10.57
CA MET A 46 0.78 15.01 11.02
C MET A 46 -0.46 14.66 10.19
N GLY A 47 -0.32 13.79 9.19
CA GLY A 47 -1.40 13.43 8.29
C GLY A 47 -1.63 14.42 7.15
N ILE A 48 -0.69 15.33 6.94
CA ILE A 48 -0.82 16.34 5.88
C ILE A 48 -0.33 15.75 4.56
N ASN A 49 -1.14 15.90 3.51
CA ASN A 49 -0.83 15.36 2.20
C ASN A 49 0.44 15.97 1.60
N ASN A 50 1.31 15.12 1.10
CA ASN A 50 2.45 15.51 0.29
C ASN A 50 2.08 15.31 -1.19
N TYR A 51 1.66 16.37 -1.85
CA TYR A 51 1.16 16.31 -3.22
C TYR A 51 2.26 16.16 -4.27
N SER A 52 3.52 16.33 -3.90
CA SER A 52 4.64 16.22 -4.83
C SER A 52 5.37 14.87 -4.78
N HIS A 53 4.95 13.94 -3.93
CA HIS A 53 5.61 12.65 -3.81
C HIS A 53 5.35 11.80 -5.06
N LEU A 54 6.41 11.14 -5.54
CA LEU A 54 6.34 10.31 -6.76
C LEU A 54 5.30 9.18 -6.65
N ILE A 55 5.11 8.62 -5.44
CA ILE A 55 4.21 7.49 -5.25
C ILE A 55 2.76 7.83 -5.61
N ASN A 56 2.39 9.10 -5.50
CA ASN A 56 1.01 9.54 -5.78
C ASN A 56 0.59 9.27 -7.22
N ASN A 57 1.56 9.13 -8.13
CA ASN A 57 1.30 8.94 -9.56
C ASN A 57 1.50 7.49 -9.99
N LYS A 58 1.67 6.58 -9.05
CA LYS A 58 1.93 5.17 -9.35
C LYS A 58 0.72 4.33 -8.99
N LEU A 59 0.60 3.18 -9.65
CA LEU A 59 -0.44 2.20 -9.37
C LEU A 59 0.26 0.91 -8.96
N TYR A 60 -0.21 0.29 -7.88
CA TYR A 60 0.33 -0.97 -7.40
C TYR A 60 -0.73 -2.05 -7.45
N GLU A 61 -0.31 -3.26 -7.78
CA GLU A 61 -1.19 -4.43 -7.78
C GLU A 61 -0.93 -5.25 -6.52
N ILE A 62 -2.00 -5.71 -5.87
CA ILE A 62 -1.91 -6.68 -4.76
C ILE A 62 -1.70 -8.06 -5.37
N THR A 63 -0.53 -8.64 -5.15
CA THR A 63 -0.18 -9.94 -5.71
C THR A 63 -0.42 -11.09 -4.74
N PHE A 64 -0.52 -10.80 -3.44
CA PHE A 64 -0.79 -11.78 -2.41
C PHE A 64 -1.38 -11.10 -1.18
N VAL A 65 -2.27 -11.78 -0.48
CA VAL A 65 -2.85 -11.32 0.78
C VAL A 65 -2.59 -12.38 1.83
N LEU A 66 -1.86 -12.02 2.88
CA LEU A 66 -1.54 -12.92 3.99
C LEU A 66 -2.30 -12.48 5.24
N SER A 67 -2.99 -13.42 5.87
CA SER A 67 -3.59 -13.24 7.21
C SER A 67 -3.10 -14.35 8.14
N GLY A 68 -3.17 -14.10 9.45
CA GLY A 68 -2.60 -15.06 10.41
C GLY A 68 -1.07 -15.02 10.41
N TRP A 69 -0.43 -16.13 10.75
CA TRP A 69 1.04 -16.29 10.73
C TRP A 69 1.77 -15.21 11.54
N GLY A 70 1.30 -14.95 12.76
CA GLY A 70 1.88 -13.96 13.65
C GLY A 70 1.33 -12.55 13.47
N LEU A 71 0.49 -12.31 12.47
CA LEU A 71 -0.20 -11.04 12.33
C LEU A 71 -1.36 -10.97 13.31
N LYS A 72 -1.58 -9.76 13.85
CA LYS A 72 -2.73 -9.50 14.72
C LYS A 72 -4.02 -9.84 13.98
N ASN A 73 -5.00 -10.36 14.72
CA ASN A 73 -6.31 -10.67 14.14
C ASN A 73 -6.91 -9.44 13.46
N GLY A 74 -7.39 -9.62 12.23
CA GLY A 74 -7.96 -8.53 11.42
C GLY A 74 -6.94 -7.74 10.63
N VAL A 75 -5.64 -8.02 10.80
CA VAL A 75 -4.56 -7.36 10.06
C VAL A 75 -4.08 -8.28 8.94
N VAL A 76 -3.79 -7.69 7.78
CA VAL A 76 -3.25 -8.42 6.63
C VAL A 76 -1.95 -7.80 6.16
N ALA A 77 -1.08 -8.62 5.60
CA ALA A 77 0.08 -8.19 4.84
C ALA A 77 -0.23 -8.34 3.36
N LEU A 78 -0.06 -7.27 2.62
CA LEU A 78 -0.31 -7.22 1.18
C LEU A 78 1.02 -7.20 0.46
N ALA A 79 1.32 -8.22 -0.35
CA ALA A 79 2.44 -8.12 -1.28
C ALA A 79 2.01 -7.21 -2.43
N ILE A 80 2.84 -6.24 -2.79
CA ILE A 80 2.50 -5.25 -3.80
C ILE A 80 3.58 -5.17 -4.86
N LYS A 81 3.16 -4.88 -6.08
CA LYS A 81 4.05 -4.71 -7.23
C LYS A 81 3.55 -3.55 -8.05
N GLU A 82 4.47 -2.66 -8.45
CA GLU A 82 4.08 -1.54 -9.31
C GLU A 82 3.53 -2.06 -10.64
N LYS A 83 2.40 -1.51 -11.04
CA LYS A 83 1.80 -1.78 -12.36
C LYS A 83 2.38 -0.80 -13.35
N VAL A 84 3.22 -1.31 -14.25
CA VAL A 84 3.86 -0.52 -15.30
C VAL A 84 3.34 -1.00 -16.64
N ASP A 85 2.92 -0.07 -17.46
CA ASP A 85 2.43 -0.39 -18.82
C ASP A 85 3.58 -0.48 -19.84
#